data_f9053af668e39ffc647e07d8b3809b67
#
_entry.id   f9053af668e39ffc647e07d8b3809b67
#
_cell.length_a   1.000
_cell.length_b   1.000
_cell.length_c   1.000
_cell.angle_alpha   90.00
_cell.angle_beta   90.00
_cell.angle_gamma   90.00
#
_symmetry.space_group_name_H-M   'P 1'
#
loop_
_entity.id
_entity.type
_entity.pdbx_description
1 polymer ?
#
loop_
_entity_poly.entity_id
_entity_poly.type
_entity_poly.pdbx_seq_one_letter_code
_entity_poly.pdbx_strand_id
1 'polypeptide(L)'
;TSARAEVVDFALPYMKVALGVVSPDSALITTPEQLAGKTLIVSKGTTAETYFAENHPEVRLLKFDTYTEAFNALLDGRGDALSTDNTEVLAWALENPGFTVGIESLGSLDTIAPAVQKGNDTVRAYIDEEIKALAAENFFHADFDATLKDVYAEAVNPDSLVVEGGVIE
;
A
#
# COMPACT_ATOMS: atom_id res chain seq x y z
N THR A 1 -8.17 -8.21 2.39
CA THR A 1 -9.04 -8.70 1.27
C THR A 1 -10.00 -9.77 1.77
N SER A 2 -11.13 -9.95 1.09
CA SER A 2 -12.12 -10.99 1.40
C SER A 2 -11.49 -12.39 1.40
N ALA A 3 -10.64 -12.69 0.43
CA ALA A 3 -9.94 -13.98 0.35
C ALA A 3 -9.03 -14.24 1.57
N ARG A 4 -8.32 -13.22 2.05
CA ARG A 4 -7.52 -13.34 3.28
C ARG A 4 -8.40 -13.55 4.51
N ALA A 5 -9.57 -12.88 4.58
CA ALA A 5 -10.52 -13.03 5.68
C ALA A 5 -11.17 -14.43 5.78
N GLU A 6 -11.04 -15.26 4.76
CA GLU A 6 -11.45 -16.67 4.83
C GLU A 6 -10.51 -17.51 5.71
N VAL A 7 -9.23 -17.15 5.78
CA VAL A 7 -8.18 -17.94 6.44
C VAL A 7 -7.58 -17.29 7.70
N VAL A 8 -7.80 -15.99 7.90
CA VAL A 8 -7.42 -15.25 9.11
C VAL A 8 -8.56 -14.39 9.59
N ASP A 9 -8.50 -13.95 10.84
CA ASP A 9 -9.37 -12.89 11.36
C ASP A 9 -8.56 -11.61 11.55
N PHE A 10 -9.12 -10.49 11.07
CA PHE A 10 -8.50 -9.18 11.22
C PHE A 10 -9.01 -8.48 12.48
N ALA A 11 -8.12 -7.82 13.18
CA ALA A 11 -8.42 -6.88 14.25
C ALA A 11 -8.75 -5.50 13.67
N LEU A 12 -8.97 -4.50 14.52
CA LEU A 12 -9.23 -3.13 14.12
C LEU A 12 -8.04 -2.56 13.30
N PRO A 13 -8.32 -1.80 12.24
CA PRO A 13 -7.27 -1.19 11.42
C PRO A 13 -6.61 -0.01 12.14
N TYR A 14 -5.35 0.25 11.75
CA TYR A 14 -4.57 1.40 12.22
C TYR A 14 -4.03 2.28 11.09
N MET A 15 -4.22 1.87 9.84
CA MET A 15 -3.72 2.61 8.68
C MET A 15 -4.63 2.44 7.46
N LYS A 16 -4.76 3.50 6.65
CA LYS A 16 -5.44 3.49 5.35
C LYS A 16 -4.39 3.41 4.24
N VAL A 17 -4.67 2.65 3.20
CA VAL A 17 -3.82 2.54 2.00
C VAL A 17 -4.68 2.44 0.74
N ALA A 18 -4.11 2.81 -0.38
CA ALA A 18 -4.64 2.54 -1.71
C ALA A 18 -3.51 2.04 -2.61
N LEU A 19 -3.82 1.50 -3.78
CA LEU A 19 -2.77 1.18 -4.74
C LEU A 19 -2.22 2.46 -5.36
N GLY A 20 -0.89 2.56 -5.46
CA GLY A 20 -0.17 3.59 -6.18
C GLY A 20 0.57 3.02 -7.39
N VAL A 21 0.92 3.90 -8.33
CA VAL A 21 1.77 3.55 -9.48
C VAL A 21 2.89 4.57 -9.59
N VAL A 22 4.12 4.07 -9.55
CA VAL A 22 5.34 4.85 -9.77
C VAL A 22 5.92 4.52 -11.15
N SER A 23 6.41 5.53 -11.85
CA SER A 23 7.04 5.39 -13.16
C SER A 23 8.15 6.41 -13.36
N PRO A 24 9.08 6.22 -14.34
CA PRO A 24 10.08 7.22 -14.67
C PRO A 24 9.46 8.56 -15.09
N ASP A 25 10.05 9.67 -14.66
CA ASP A 25 9.60 11.03 -15.02
C ASP A 25 9.57 11.25 -16.54
N SER A 26 10.50 10.61 -17.26
CA SER A 26 10.56 10.66 -18.72
C SER A 26 9.42 9.94 -19.44
N ALA A 27 8.66 9.12 -18.73
CA ALA A 27 7.53 8.34 -19.22
C ALA A 27 6.45 8.21 -18.15
N LEU A 28 6.10 9.35 -17.55
CA LEU A 28 5.17 9.43 -16.42
C LEU A 28 3.79 8.86 -16.77
N ILE A 29 3.31 7.96 -15.93
CA ILE A 29 1.99 7.34 -16.04
C ILE A 29 1.09 7.94 -14.98
N THR A 30 0.01 8.59 -15.40
CA THR A 30 -0.92 9.32 -14.56
C THR A 30 -2.34 8.74 -14.57
N THR A 31 -2.62 7.81 -15.48
CA THR A 31 -3.90 7.09 -15.54
C THR A 31 -3.68 5.61 -15.86
N PRO A 32 -4.58 4.72 -15.40
CA PRO A 32 -4.46 3.28 -15.66
C PRO A 32 -4.47 2.91 -17.16
N GLU A 33 -5.20 3.67 -17.98
CA GLU A 33 -5.32 3.45 -19.42
C GLU A 33 -3.97 3.59 -20.14
N GLN A 34 -3.09 4.43 -19.61
CA GLN A 34 -1.73 4.60 -20.17
C GLN A 34 -0.84 3.36 -19.99
N LEU A 35 -1.25 2.41 -19.13
CA LEU A 35 -0.58 1.12 -18.96
C LEU A 35 -0.94 0.09 -20.05
N ALA A 36 -1.94 0.35 -20.88
CA ALA A 36 -2.33 -0.57 -21.94
C ALA A 36 -1.15 -0.92 -22.85
N GLY A 37 -0.86 -2.21 -22.97
CA GLY A 37 0.27 -2.73 -23.76
C GLY A 37 1.65 -2.53 -23.13
N LYS A 38 1.75 -1.89 -21.96
CA LYS A 38 2.98 -1.71 -21.19
C LYS A 38 3.23 -2.85 -20.22
N THR A 39 4.41 -2.87 -19.64
CA THR A 39 4.82 -3.83 -18.61
C THR A 39 4.76 -3.17 -17.24
N LEU A 40 3.86 -3.65 -16.39
CA LEU A 40 3.73 -3.22 -15.00
C LEU A 40 4.40 -4.25 -14.08
N ILE A 41 5.31 -3.78 -13.24
CA ILE A 41 5.97 -4.59 -12.22
C ILE A 41 5.09 -4.67 -10.98
N VAL A 42 4.89 -5.88 -10.46
CA VAL A 42 4.16 -6.15 -9.22
C VAL A 42 4.85 -7.25 -8.41
N SER A 43 4.61 -7.28 -7.10
CA SER A 43 5.01 -8.41 -6.26
C SER A 43 3.91 -9.46 -6.23
N LYS A 44 4.30 -10.74 -6.22
CA LYS A 44 3.38 -11.89 -6.20
C LYS A 44 2.55 -11.93 -4.92
N GLY A 45 1.27 -12.31 -5.04
CA GLY A 45 0.34 -12.45 -3.92
C GLY A 45 -0.12 -11.13 -3.31
N THR A 46 0.14 -9.99 -3.98
CA THR A 46 -0.28 -8.67 -3.52
C THR A 46 -1.64 -8.26 -4.08
N THR A 47 -2.23 -7.23 -3.45
CA THR A 47 -3.47 -6.61 -3.93
C THR A 47 -3.28 -5.97 -5.30
N ALA A 48 -2.09 -5.41 -5.58
CA ALA A 48 -1.76 -4.85 -6.88
C ALA A 48 -1.81 -5.91 -7.99
N GLU A 49 -1.18 -7.07 -7.77
CA GLU A 49 -1.26 -8.18 -8.74
C GLU A 49 -2.70 -8.58 -9.06
N THR A 50 -3.51 -8.78 -8.02
CA THR A 50 -4.92 -9.19 -8.18
C THR A 50 -5.72 -8.11 -8.89
N TYR A 51 -5.59 -6.84 -8.45
CA TYR A 51 -6.33 -5.73 -9.04
C TYR A 51 -6.09 -5.58 -10.54
N PHE A 52 -4.82 -5.57 -10.96
CA PHE A 52 -4.50 -5.41 -12.37
C PHE A 52 -4.86 -6.64 -13.22
N ALA A 53 -4.72 -7.85 -12.68
CA ALA A 53 -5.13 -9.06 -13.37
C ALA A 53 -6.64 -9.11 -13.64
N GLU A 54 -7.45 -8.59 -12.72
CA GLU A 54 -8.92 -8.61 -12.81
C GLU A 54 -9.48 -7.42 -13.61
N ASN A 55 -8.92 -6.21 -13.44
CA ASN A 55 -9.50 -4.98 -13.97
C ASN A 55 -8.78 -4.47 -15.22
N HIS A 56 -7.52 -4.85 -15.45
CA HIS A 56 -6.68 -4.38 -16.55
C HIS A 56 -5.93 -5.53 -17.24
N PRO A 57 -6.64 -6.50 -17.82
CA PRO A 57 -6.01 -7.68 -18.46
C PRO A 57 -5.14 -7.34 -19.67
N GLU A 58 -5.28 -6.14 -20.23
CA GLU A 58 -4.45 -5.60 -21.30
C GLU A 58 -3.03 -5.20 -20.84
N VAL A 59 -2.82 -5.07 -19.52
CA VAL A 59 -1.52 -4.71 -18.91
C VAL A 59 -0.69 -5.98 -18.72
N ARG A 60 0.55 -5.93 -19.15
CA ARG A 60 1.49 -7.05 -19.01
C ARG A 60 2.13 -7.02 -17.62
N LEU A 61 1.82 -8.01 -16.76
CA LEU A 61 2.37 -8.07 -15.41
C LEU A 61 3.73 -8.81 -15.41
N LEU A 62 4.75 -8.14 -14.90
CA LEU A 62 6.06 -8.70 -14.57
C LEU A 62 6.14 -8.88 -13.06
N LYS A 63 6.18 -10.14 -12.60
CA LYS A 63 5.96 -10.51 -11.19
C LYS A 63 7.26 -10.94 -10.52
N PHE A 64 7.51 -10.39 -9.32
CA PHE A 64 8.66 -10.72 -8.48
C PHE A 64 8.22 -11.30 -7.12
N ASP A 65 9.11 -12.01 -6.45
CA ASP A 65 8.81 -12.62 -5.15
C ASP A 65 8.94 -11.60 -4.00
N THR A 66 9.78 -10.58 -4.18
CA THR A 66 10.03 -9.55 -3.16
C THR A 66 9.90 -8.14 -3.73
N TYR A 67 9.59 -7.17 -2.87
CA TYR A 67 9.56 -5.75 -3.23
C TYR A 67 10.94 -5.24 -3.67
N THR A 68 12.00 -5.69 -3.02
CA THR A 68 13.39 -5.31 -3.39
C THR A 68 13.69 -5.71 -4.83
N GLU A 69 13.35 -6.93 -5.25
CA GLU A 69 13.54 -7.37 -6.63
C GLU A 69 12.67 -6.57 -7.61
N ALA A 70 11.41 -6.26 -7.22
CA ALA A 70 10.50 -5.49 -8.03
C ALA A 70 11.02 -4.07 -8.27
N PHE A 71 11.44 -3.36 -7.23
CA PHE A 71 11.99 -2.01 -7.35
C PHE A 71 13.32 -1.97 -8.11
N ASN A 72 14.20 -2.94 -7.89
CA ASN A 72 15.43 -3.07 -8.68
C ASN A 72 15.13 -3.31 -10.16
N ALA A 73 14.11 -4.09 -10.47
CA ALA A 73 13.70 -4.31 -11.86
C ALA A 73 13.17 -3.03 -12.52
N LEU A 74 12.51 -2.15 -11.77
CA LEU A 74 12.10 -0.83 -12.27
C LEU A 74 13.32 0.06 -12.55
N LEU A 75 14.29 0.12 -11.63
CA LEU A 75 15.56 0.84 -11.83
C LEU A 75 16.33 0.33 -13.06
N ASP A 76 16.32 -0.96 -13.30
CA ASP A 76 16.97 -1.61 -14.44
C ASP A 76 16.19 -1.42 -15.77
N GLY A 77 15.04 -0.76 -15.75
CA GLY A 77 14.20 -0.54 -16.93
C GLY A 77 13.53 -1.81 -17.47
N ARG A 78 13.31 -2.83 -16.63
CA ARG A 78 12.67 -4.10 -17.01
C ARG A 78 11.16 -4.02 -17.13
N GLY A 79 10.56 -2.93 -16.65
CA GLY A 79 9.16 -2.58 -16.79
C GLY A 79 8.97 -1.08 -16.93
N ASP A 80 7.78 -0.68 -17.35
CA ASP A 80 7.43 0.73 -17.60
C ASP A 80 6.99 1.44 -16.32
N ALA A 81 6.45 0.70 -15.35
CA ALA A 81 5.98 1.20 -14.06
C ALA A 81 5.95 0.08 -13.02
N LEU A 82 5.76 0.44 -11.76
CA LEU A 82 5.55 -0.48 -10.64
C LEU A 82 4.33 -0.06 -9.83
N SER A 83 3.54 -1.03 -9.40
CA SER A 83 2.40 -0.82 -8.50
C SER A 83 2.52 -1.66 -7.23
N THR A 84 2.29 -0.99 -6.12
CA THR A 84 2.06 -1.57 -4.78
C THR A 84 1.28 -0.54 -3.95
N ASP A 85 1.24 -0.66 -2.63
CA ASP A 85 0.59 0.33 -1.77
C ASP A 85 1.18 1.73 -2.01
N ASN A 86 0.32 2.75 -2.02
CA ASN A 86 0.72 4.13 -2.30
C ASN A 86 1.78 4.66 -1.35
N THR A 87 1.77 4.21 -0.10
CA THR A 87 2.79 4.52 0.91
C THR A 87 4.17 4.00 0.53
N GLU A 88 4.23 2.78 -0.01
CA GLU A 88 5.47 2.14 -0.44
C GLU A 88 6.08 2.82 -1.68
N VAL A 89 5.25 3.05 -2.72
CA VAL A 89 5.75 3.69 -3.94
C VAL A 89 6.17 5.14 -3.68
N LEU A 90 5.48 5.84 -2.78
CA LEU A 90 5.81 7.22 -2.42
C LEU A 90 7.13 7.29 -1.65
N ALA A 91 7.31 6.48 -0.60
CA ALA A 91 8.55 6.42 0.17
C ALA A 91 9.74 6.12 -0.76
N TRP A 92 9.58 5.13 -1.64
CA TRP A 92 10.62 4.76 -2.58
C TRP A 92 10.93 5.88 -3.59
N ALA A 93 9.91 6.57 -4.14
CA ALA A 93 10.10 7.66 -5.09
C ALA A 93 10.83 8.86 -4.48
N LEU A 94 10.57 9.17 -3.20
CA LEU A 94 11.27 10.24 -2.47
C LEU A 94 12.79 9.98 -2.34
N GLU A 95 13.18 8.71 -2.29
CA GLU A 95 14.60 8.29 -2.22
C GLU A 95 15.24 8.09 -3.61
N ASN A 96 14.44 8.03 -4.68
CA ASN A 96 14.90 7.72 -6.04
C ASN A 96 14.53 8.82 -7.04
N PRO A 97 15.31 9.92 -7.10
CA PRO A 97 15.08 11.00 -8.07
C PRO A 97 15.02 10.49 -9.51
N GLY A 98 14.08 11.02 -10.29
CA GLY A 98 13.81 10.58 -11.66
C GLY A 98 12.62 9.63 -11.79
N PHE A 99 11.95 9.35 -10.66
CA PHE A 99 10.72 8.58 -10.59
C PHE A 99 9.65 9.36 -9.84
N THR A 100 8.42 9.29 -10.31
CA THR A 100 7.27 9.98 -9.69
C THR A 100 6.09 9.02 -9.56
N VAL A 101 5.37 9.15 -8.45
CA VAL A 101 4.07 8.50 -8.26
C VAL A 101 3.03 9.29 -9.04
N GLY A 102 2.71 8.84 -10.24
CA GLY A 102 1.73 9.51 -11.10
C GLY A 102 0.29 9.11 -10.82
N ILE A 103 0.07 7.96 -10.19
CA ILE A 103 -1.24 7.52 -9.69
C ILE A 103 -1.10 7.29 -8.18
N GLU A 104 -1.71 8.16 -7.38
CA GLU A 104 -1.59 8.12 -5.91
C GLU A 104 -2.66 7.24 -5.25
N SER A 105 -3.78 7.02 -5.93
CA SER A 105 -4.88 6.21 -5.40
C SER A 105 -5.61 5.51 -6.54
N LEU A 106 -5.58 4.19 -6.53
CA LEU A 106 -6.22 3.35 -7.52
C LEU A 106 -7.05 2.26 -6.83
N GLY A 107 -8.25 2.02 -7.33
CA GLY A 107 -9.19 1.09 -6.73
C GLY A 107 -9.89 1.65 -5.48
N SER A 108 -10.31 0.76 -4.61
CA SER A 108 -10.91 1.13 -3.32
C SER A 108 -9.85 1.45 -2.28
N LEU A 109 -10.20 2.29 -1.32
CA LEU A 109 -9.40 2.46 -0.12
C LEU A 109 -9.39 1.15 0.67
N ASP A 110 -8.19 0.66 0.98
CA ASP A 110 -7.96 -0.49 1.82
C ASP A 110 -7.44 -0.07 3.21
N THR A 111 -7.37 -1.02 4.13
CA THR A 111 -6.84 -0.79 5.47
C THR A 111 -5.78 -1.82 5.83
N ILE A 112 -4.82 -1.38 6.64
CA ILE A 112 -3.86 -2.26 7.29
C ILE A 112 -4.35 -2.53 8.71
N ALA A 113 -4.47 -3.81 9.05
CA ALA A 113 -4.93 -4.27 10.34
C ALA A 113 -4.11 -5.49 10.79
N PRO A 114 -3.91 -5.70 12.09
CA PRO A 114 -3.32 -6.94 12.60
C PRO A 114 -4.18 -8.14 12.22
N ALA A 115 -3.54 -9.26 11.91
CA ALA A 115 -4.22 -10.50 11.60
C ALA A 115 -3.88 -11.57 12.65
N VAL A 116 -4.88 -12.34 13.05
CA VAL A 116 -4.73 -13.47 13.97
C VAL A 116 -5.17 -14.75 13.28
N GLN A 117 -4.76 -15.88 13.84
CA GLN A 117 -5.24 -17.18 13.37
C GLN A 117 -6.78 -17.23 13.41
N LYS A 118 -7.37 -17.78 12.36
CA LYS A 118 -8.82 -17.93 12.24
C LYS A 118 -9.44 -18.58 13.47
N GLY A 119 -10.46 -17.95 14.05
CA GLY A 119 -11.14 -18.40 15.25
C GLY A 119 -10.43 -18.06 16.58
N ASN A 120 -9.31 -17.33 16.56
CA ASN A 120 -8.65 -16.87 17.78
C ASN A 120 -9.26 -15.56 18.29
N ASP A 121 -10.53 -15.64 18.70
CA ASP A 121 -11.31 -14.47 19.13
C ASP A 121 -10.74 -13.80 20.38
N THR A 122 -10.08 -14.57 21.26
CA THR A 122 -9.48 -14.03 22.49
C THR A 122 -8.33 -13.06 22.17
N VAL A 123 -7.42 -13.45 21.29
CA VAL A 123 -6.30 -12.60 20.89
C VAL A 123 -6.80 -11.42 20.07
N ARG A 124 -7.75 -11.64 19.15
CA ARG A 124 -8.35 -10.56 18.38
C ARG A 124 -9.00 -9.51 19.28
N ALA A 125 -9.83 -9.94 20.25
CA ALA A 125 -10.48 -9.03 21.19
C ALA A 125 -9.47 -8.24 22.03
N TYR A 126 -8.39 -8.88 22.47
CA TYR A 126 -7.31 -8.19 23.19
C TYR A 126 -6.66 -7.09 22.33
N ILE A 127 -6.32 -7.40 21.06
CA ILE A 127 -5.74 -6.43 20.15
C ILE A 127 -6.71 -5.26 19.88
N ASP A 128 -8.00 -5.56 19.69
CA ASP A 128 -9.02 -4.53 19.47
C ASP A 128 -9.16 -3.57 20.65
N GLU A 129 -9.12 -4.08 21.89
CA GLU A 129 -9.16 -3.25 23.08
C GLU A 129 -7.89 -2.40 23.23
N GLU A 130 -6.71 -2.96 22.92
CA GLU A 130 -5.45 -2.21 22.94
C GLU A 130 -5.45 -1.08 21.90
N ILE A 131 -5.92 -1.35 20.67
CA ILE A 131 -6.02 -0.32 19.61
C ILE A 131 -6.95 0.82 20.04
N LYS A 132 -8.07 0.50 20.68
CA LYS A 132 -8.99 1.52 21.23
C LYS A 132 -8.35 2.31 22.39
N ALA A 133 -7.63 1.64 23.28
CA ALA A 133 -6.95 2.30 24.39
C ALA A 133 -5.84 3.26 23.88
N LEU A 134 -5.04 2.81 22.91
CA LEU A 134 -4.00 3.63 22.28
C LEU A 134 -4.57 4.87 21.57
N ALA A 135 -5.75 4.76 20.97
CA ALA A 135 -6.40 5.89 20.33
C ALA A 135 -6.77 7.02 21.32
N ALA A 136 -7.04 6.68 22.59
CA ALA A 136 -7.31 7.68 23.63
C ALA A 136 -6.08 8.60 23.90
N GLU A 137 -4.89 8.13 23.58
CA GLU A 137 -3.62 8.86 23.70
C GLU A 137 -3.14 9.43 22.36
N ASN A 138 -3.93 9.30 21.30
CA ASN A 138 -3.57 9.68 19.92
C ASN A 138 -2.26 9.02 19.47
N PHE A 139 -2.09 7.74 19.82
CA PHE A 139 -0.83 7.00 19.72
C PHE A 139 -0.37 6.86 18.27
N PHE A 140 -1.26 6.49 17.35
CA PHE A 140 -0.85 6.21 15.96
C PHE A 140 -0.41 7.48 15.21
N HIS A 141 -0.98 8.65 15.51
CA HIS A 141 -0.47 9.93 15.01
C HIS A 141 0.88 10.28 15.63
N ALA A 142 1.05 10.07 16.93
CA ALA A 142 2.33 10.30 17.59
C ALA A 142 3.43 9.36 17.06
N ASP A 143 3.08 8.11 16.78
CA ASP A 143 3.98 7.12 16.18
C ASP A 143 4.34 7.49 14.74
N PHE A 144 3.37 7.95 13.94
CA PHE A 144 3.63 8.50 12.61
C PHE A 144 4.65 9.66 12.67
N ASP A 145 4.43 10.61 13.58
CA ASP A 145 5.34 11.75 13.75
C ASP A 145 6.77 11.32 14.17
N ALA A 146 6.86 10.26 14.97
CA ALA A 146 8.15 9.77 15.46
C ALA A 146 8.90 8.88 14.45
N THR A 147 8.20 8.24 13.51
CA THR A 147 8.79 7.19 12.66
C THR A 147 8.69 7.48 11.16
N LEU A 148 7.58 8.04 10.69
CA LEU A 148 7.28 8.19 9.26
C LEU A 148 7.35 9.63 8.77
N LYS A 149 7.25 10.61 9.64
CA LYS A 149 7.27 12.03 9.28
C LYS A 149 8.50 12.43 8.46
N ASP A 150 9.67 11.96 8.87
CA ASP A 150 10.93 12.25 8.16
C ASP A 150 11.02 11.52 6.82
N VAL A 151 10.35 10.38 6.69
CA VAL A 151 10.29 9.59 5.43
C VAL A 151 9.45 10.30 4.38
N TYR A 152 8.28 10.81 4.77
CA TYR A 152 7.33 11.43 3.84
C TYR A 152 7.44 12.93 3.76
N ALA A 153 8.09 13.58 4.74
CA ALA A 153 8.17 15.04 4.88
C ALA A 153 6.77 15.68 4.78
N GLU A 154 6.58 16.62 3.86
CA GLU A 154 5.29 17.28 3.63
C GLU A 154 4.42 16.59 2.57
N ALA A 155 4.90 15.47 2.01
CA ALA A 155 4.18 14.77 0.94
C ALA A 155 2.94 14.02 1.41
N VAL A 156 2.84 13.72 2.71
CA VAL A 156 1.71 12.98 3.30
C VAL A 156 1.15 13.74 4.50
N ASN A 157 -0.17 13.96 4.49
CA ASN A 157 -0.91 14.36 5.68
C ASN A 157 -1.18 13.11 6.54
N PRO A 158 -0.76 13.06 7.83
CA PRO A 158 -1.04 11.94 8.72
C PRO A 158 -2.51 11.51 8.76
N ASP A 159 -3.45 12.47 8.76
CA ASP A 159 -4.89 12.20 8.79
C ASP A 159 -5.39 11.41 7.57
N SER A 160 -4.65 11.46 6.46
CA SER A 160 -4.99 10.67 5.26
C SER A 160 -4.57 9.20 5.36
N LEU A 161 -3.63 8.88 6.25
CA LEU A 161 -3.07 7.55 6.44
C LEU A 161 -3.49 6.89 7.74
N VAL A 162 -3.40 7.61 8.85
CA VAL A 162 -3.56 7.07 10.21
C VAL A 162 -5.04 6.82 10.51
N VAL A 163 -5.30 5.71 11.20
CA VAL A 163 -6.62 5.37 11.75
C VAL A 163 -6.49 5.19 13.26
N GLU A 164 -7.16 6.05 14.02
CA GLU A 164 -7.22 5.91 15.47
C GLU A 164 -8.44 5.08 15.88
N GLY A 165 -8.23 4.11 16.80
CA GLY A 165 -9.31 3.30 17.36
C GLY A 165 -10.06 2.40 16.37
N GLY A 166 -9.54 2.22 15.17
CA GLY A 166 -10.19 1.44 14.12
C GLY A 166 -11.37 2.14 13.44
N VAL A 167 -11.56 3.44 13.66
CA VAL A 167 -12.64 4.23 13.06
C VAL A 167 -12.15 4.81 11.73
N ILE A 168 -12.80 4.42 10.65
CA ILE A 168 -12.54 4.95 9.29
C ILE A 168 -13.61 6.00 9.02
N GLU A 169 -13.18 7.25 8.92
CA GLU A 169 -14.02 8.36 8.52
C GLU A 169 -14.07 8.50 6.99
#